data_e57aed22ed618f90c44852fb6ea951ad
#
_entry.id   e57aed22ed618f90c44852fb6ea951ad
#
_cell.length_a   1.000
_cell.length_b   1.000
_cell.length_c   1.000
_cell.angle_alpha   90.00
_cell.angle_beta   90.00
_cell.angle_gamma   90.00
#
_symmetry.space_group_name_H-M   'P 1'
#
loop_
_entity.id
_entity.type
_entity.pdbx_description
1 polymer ?
#
loop_
_entity_poly.entity_id
_entity_poly.type
_entity_poly.pdbx_seq_one_letter_code
_entity_poly.pdbx_strand_id
1 'polypeptide(L)'
;MRKTLFLFLFCTCFAFADIVTTEGASYIFKGDGGEIYFDVYKDGTKVSGHMFSGAKTYEFDGENVKFEGEKLKIDENSDLTLKLNDKELKVSLNSPDEHRNFNMKMYKRYSILSFNAENQPDFDKKGNYSLDISKNVTPDNALEYFKTKKDMEKEYRALKLERENSVDKDEIDSVYSISLDERVFYENDKLLVLLESSYIYTGGAHGMGVESYYVLIGKKQISIDDLLKNSGDEKLRSMIWDKIKDVAFEEVKNEFKISDNFYISPNGVTFVYAPYEVAAYAYGSVKAHFTFDEISPFLKDGIKKALKI
;
A
#
# COMPACT_ATOMS: atom_id res chain seq x y z
N MET A 1 -43.51 12.54 -54.27
CA MET A 1 -42.03 12.37 -54.15
C MET A 1 -41.64 12.63 -52.69
N ARG A 2 -41.44 11.57 -51.92
CA ARG A 2 -40.96 11.66 -50.52
C ARG A 2 -39.43 11.58 -50.55
N LYS A 3 -38.77 12.65 -50.12
CA LYS A 3 -37.31 12.65 -49.93
C LYS A 3 -37.01 12.01 -48.57
N THR A 4 -36.45 10.81 -48.60
CA THR A 4 -35.93 10.14 -47.44
C THR A 4 -34.55 10.72 -47.10
N LEU A 5 -34.48 11.45 -46.00
CA LEU A 5 -33.24 11.98 -45.46
C LEU A 5 -32.51 10.84 -44.72
N PHE A 6 -31.43 10.33 -45.32
CA PHE A 6 -30.53 9.38 -44.64
C PHE A 6 -29.65 10.20 -43.68
N LEU A 7 -29.97 10.08 -42.38
CA LEU A 7 -29.13 10.57 -41.31
C LEU A 7 -27.98 9.57 -41.13
N PHE A 8 -26.82 9.87 -41.66
CA PHE A 8 -25.61 9.14 -41.34
C PHE A 8 -25.23 9.46 -39.87
N LEU A 9 -25.59 8.54 -38.97
CA LEU A 9 -25.04 8.54 -37.63
C LEU A 9 -23.56 8.12 -37.76
N PHE A 10 -22.67 9.09 -37.75
CA PHE A 10 -21.26 8.82 -37.52
C PHE A 10 -21.11 8.31 -36.05
N CYS A 11 -21.21 7.00 -35.89
CA CYS A 11 -20.79 6.35 -34.68
C CYS A 11 -19.26 6.44 -34.66
N THR A 12 -18.71 7.53 -34.12
CA THR A 12 -17.30 7.54 -33.74
C THR A 12 -17.17 6.59 -32.58
N CYS A 13 -16.87 5.33 -32.90
CA CYS A 13 -16.34 4.38 -31.93
C CYS A 13 -14.99 4.94 -31.44
N PHE A 14 -15.02 5.76 -30.40
CA PHE A 14 -13.84 5.95 -29.58
C PHE A 14 -13.59 4.57 -28.96
N ALA A 15 -12.54 3.91 -29.40
CA ALA A 15 -12.00 2.75 -28.69
C ALA A 15 -11.52 3.27 -27.35
N PHE A 16 -12.41 3.21 -26.35
CA PHE A 16 -12.02 3.36 -24.96
C PHE A 16 -11.21 2.10 -24.64
N ALA A 17 -10.03 2.25 -24.07
CA ALA A 17 -9.37 1.13 -23.44
C ALA A 17 -10.38 0.49 -22.46
N ASP A 18 -10.62 -0.79 -22.62
CA ASP A 18 -11.57 -1.49 -21.78
C ASP A 18 -11.02 -1.54 -20.36
N ILE A 19 -11.76 -0.96 -19.42
CA ILE A 19 -11.43 -1.10 -17.99
C ILE A 19 -11.72 -2.53 -17.59
N VAL A 20 -10.67 -3.29 -17.36
CA VAL A 20 -10.75 -4.66 -16.85
C VAL A 20 -10.90 -4.61 -15.34
N THR A 21 -11.93 -5.26 -14.82
CA THR A 21 -12.13 -5.41 -13.38
C THR A 21 -11.76 -6.83 -12.98
N THR A 22 -10.79 -6.97 -12.08
CA THR A 22 -10.44 -8.24 -11.46
C THR A 22 -10.86 -8.22 -9.99
N GLU A 23 -11.22 -9.40 -9.49
CA GLU A 23 -11.54 -9.58 -8.08
C GLU A 23 -10.37 -10.33 -7.42
N GLY A 24 -10.15 -10.02 -6.16
CA GLY A 24 -9.19 -10.68 -5.31
C GLY A 24 -9.75 -10.85 -3.90
N ALA A 25 -8.92 -11.31 -3.00
CA ALA A 25 -9.25 -11.41 -1.59
C ALA A 25 -8.05 -11.09 -0.71
N SER A 26 -8.30 -10.27 0.31
CA SER A 26 -7.38 -10.01 1.40
C SER A 26 -7.71 -10.93 2.58
N TYR A 27 -6.72 -11.58 3.11
CA TYR A 27 -6.85 -12.54 4.20
C TYR A 27 -6.06 -12.08 5.42
N ILE A 28 -6.70 -12.21 6.58
CA ILE A 28 -6.09 -11.95 7.88
C ILE A 28 -6.18 -13.23 8.71
N PHE A 29 -5.05 -13.74 9.14
CA PHE A 29 -4.96 -14.89 10.04
C PHE A 29 -4.23 -14.50 11.33
N LYS A 30 -4.73 -15.01 12.46
CA LYS A 30 -4.17 -14.75 13.79
C LYS A 30 -4.01 -16.04 14.57
N GLY A 31 -2.94 -16.16 15.34
CA GLY A 31 -2.71 -17.29 16.23
C GLY A 31 -1.28 -17.35 16.76
N ASP A 32 -1.06 -18.17 17.77
CA ASP A 32 0.24 -18.54 18.39
C ASP A 32 1.28 -17.39 18.51
N GLY A 33 0.81 -16.16 18.80
CA GLY A 33 1.69 -14.99 18.98
C GLY A 33 2.13 -14.32 17.67
N GLY A 34 1.49 -14.65 16.54
CA GLY A 34 1.72 -14.02 15.27
C GLY A 34 0.43 -13.66 14.53
N GLU A 35 0.55 -12.77 13.60
CA GLU A 35 -0.53 -12.35 12.68
C GLU A 35 0.03 -12.23 11.27
N ILE A 36 -0.74 -12.68 10.28
CA ILE A 36 -0.35 -12.58 8.87
C ILE A 36 -1.49 -11.94 8.07
N TYR A 37 -1.13 -11.05 7.19
CA TYR A 37 -1.99 -10.29 6.29
C TYR A 37 -1.48 -10.50 4.88
N PHE A 38 -2.35 -10.95 3.97
CA PHE A 38 -1.93 -11.10 2.58
C PHE A 38 -3.10 -10.99 1.61
N ASP A 39 -2.79 -10.50 0.44
CA ASP A 39 -3.68 -10.31 -0.68
C ASP A 39 -3.42 -11.35 -1.74
N VAL A 40 -4.50 -11.93 -2.27
CA VAL A 40 -4.49 -12.88 -3.38
C VAL A 40 -5.35 -12.32 -4.49
N TYR A 41 -4.79 -12.11 -5.66
CA TYR A 41 -5.54 -11.67 -6.84
C TYR A 41 -6.15 -12.85 -7.59
N LYS A 42 -7.28 -12.63 -8.27
CA LYS A 42 -8.15 -13.71 -8.83
C LYS A 42 -7.49 -14.58 -9.88
N ASP A 43 -6.48 -14.07 -10.57
CA ASP A 43 -5.67 -14.88 -11.47
C ASP A 43 -4.82 -15.93 -10.71
N GLY A 44 -4.86 -15.88 -9.36
CA GLY A 44 -4.18 -16.82 -8.47
C GLY A 44 -2.65 -16.74 -8.56
N THR A 45 -2.15 -15.80 -9.33
CA THR A 45 -0.74 -15.75 -9.71
C THR A 45 0.09 -14.91 -8.77
N LYS A 46 -0.52 -13.91 -8.10
CA LYS A 46 0.21 -12.99 -7.25
C LYS A 46 -0.31 -12.97 -5.82
N VAL A 47 0.59 -13.11 -4.88
CA VAL A 47 0.36 -12.95 -3.44
C VAL A 47 1.34 -11.92 -2.91
N SER A 48 0.87 -10.95 -2.16
CA SER A 48 1.72 -10.02 -1.42
C SER A 48 1.19 -9.85 -0.01
N GLY A 49 2.07 -9.66 0.96
CA GLY A 49 1.63 -9.52 2.34
C GLY A 49 2.75 -9.28 3.32
N HIS A 50 2.39 -9.35 4.59
CA HIS A 50 3.35 -9.24 5.68
C HIS A 50 2.89 -10.05 6.88
N MET A 51 3.83 -10.38 7.75
CA MET A 51 3.62 -11.11 8.98
C MET A 51 4.24 -10.36 10.16
N PHE A 52 3.47 -10.18 11.21
CA PHE A 52 3.98 -9.76 12.52
C PHE A 52 4.34 -11.01 13.34
N SER A 53 5.58 -11.09 13.79
CA SER A 53 6.06 -12.13 14.70
C SER A 53 7.01 -11.53 15.72
N GLY A 54 6.66 -11.62 17.00
CA GLY A 54 7.40 -10.94 18.06
C GLY A 54 7.50 -9.44 17.80
N ALA A 55 8.71 -8.88 17.83
CA ALA A 55 8.97 -7.47 17.56
C ALA A 55 9.24 -7.15 16.07
N LYS A 56 9.14 -8.15 15.18
CA LYS A 56 9.51 -8.00 13.77
C LYS A 56 8.30 -8.01 12.85
N THR A 57 8.46 -7.33 11.73
CA THR A 57 7.55 -7.39 10.58
C THR A 57 8.30 -7.99 9.40
N TYR A 58 7.74 -9.03 8.79
CA TYR A 58 8.29 -9.71 7.63
C TYR A 58 7.38 -9.46 6.44
N GLU A 59 7.88 -8.78 5.42
CA GLU A 59 7.16 -8.57 4.16
C GLU A 59 7.50 -9.68 3.18
N PHE A 60 6.54 -10.11 2.38
CA PHE A 60 6.71 -11.17 1.39
C PHE A 60 5.83 -10.95 0.18
N ASP A 61 6.29 -11.48 -0.93
CA ASP A 61 5.53 -11.59 -2.17
C ASP A 61 5.82 -12.93 -2.85
N GLY A 62 4.97 -13.31 -3.78
CA GLY A 62 5.12 -14.55 -4.51
C GLY A 62 4.18 -14.65 -5.70
N GLU A 63 4.58 -15.45 -6.66
CA GLU A 63 3.78 -15.76 -7.85
C GLU A 63 3.40 -17.24 -7.86
N ASN A 64 2.24 -17.55 -8.45
CA ASN A 64 1.72 -18.91 -8.60
C ASN A 64 1.58 -19.70 -7.28
N VAL A 65 1.24 -19.00 -6.20
CA VAL A 65 1.12 -19.58 -4.85
C VAL A 65 -0.18 -20.36 -4.72
N LYS A 66 -0.10 -21.67 -4.45
CA LYS A 66 -1.25 -22.57 -4.27
C LYS A 66 -1.63 -22.80 -2.82
N PHE A 67 -0.83 -22.28 -1.89
CA PHE A 67 -1.00 -22.51 -0.44
C PHE A 67 -0.97 -23.98 0.01
N GLU A 68 -0.19 -24.80 -0.68
CA GLU A 68 0.01 -26.22 -0.37
C GLU A 68 1.32 -26.49 0.38
N GLY A 69 2.07 -25.46 0.72
CA GLY A 69 3.36 -25.51 1.41
C GLY A 69 4.48 -24.87 0.58
N GLU A 70 4.12 -23.90 -0.28
CA GLU A 70 5.08 -23.16 -1.07
C GLU A 70 5.96 -22.28 -0.18
N LYS A 71 7.19 -22.14 -0.61
CA LYS A 71 8.20 -21.32 0.01
C LYS A 71 8.18 -19.92 -0.61
N LEU A 72 7.89 -18.92 0.21
CA LEU A 72 7.95 -17.51 -0.16
C LEU A 72 9.23 -16.90 0.40
N LYS A 73 9.96 -16.21 -0.46
CA LYS A 73 11.19 -15.54 -0.06
C LYS A 73 10.85 -14.19 0.58
N ILE A 74 11.45 -13.92 1.75
CA ILE A 74 11.38 -12.63 2.43
C ILE A 74 12.61 -11.81 2.05
N ASP A 75 13.79 -12.39 2.26
CA ASP A 75 15.08 -11.82 1.91
C ASP A 75 16.08 -12.93 1.54
N GLU A 76 17.37 -12.62 1.45
CA GLU A 76 18.41 -13.62 1.09
C GLU A 76 18.50 -14.79 2.08
N ASN A 77 18.19 -14.55 3.35
CA ASN A 77 18.38 -15.49 4.47
C ASN A 77 17.08 -15.91 5.15
N SER A 78 15.94 -15.39 4.69
CA SER A 78 14.64 -15.60 5.35
C SER A 78 13.58 -16.04 4.36
N ASP A 79 12.76 -16.97 4.78
CA ASP A 79 11.64 -17.48 3.99
C ASP A 79 10.42 -17.82 4.85
N LEU A 80 9.28 -17.89 4.20
CA LEU A 80 8.00 -18.22 4.76
C LEU A 80 7.38 -19.37 3.96
N THR A 81 6.86 -20.38 4.63
CA THR A 81 6.09 -21.45 3.99
C THR A 81 4.65 -21.37 4.45
N LEU A 82 3.72 -21.32 3.50
CA LEU A 82 2.29 -21.19 3.76
C LEU A 82 1.53 -22.44 3.33
N LYS A 83 0.74 -23.00 4.26
CA LYS A 83 -0.18 -24.10 3.95
C LYS A 83 -1.57 -23.78 4.48
N LEU A 84 -2.48 -23.46 3.55
CA LEU A 84 -3.87 -23.16 3.85
C LEU A 84 -4.70 -24.44 3.81
N ASN A 85 -5.51 -24.66 4.84
CA ASN A 85 -6.49 -25.72 4.91
C ASN A 85 -7.80 -25.15 5.45
N ASP A 86 -8.81 -25.01 4.60
CA ASP A 86 -10.08 -24.34 4.91
C ASP A 86 -9.89 -22.93 5.50
N LYS A 87 -10.07 -22.79 6.82
CA LYS A 87 -9.93 -21.55 7.57
C LYS A 87 -8.70 -21.53 8.49
N GLU A 88 -7.83 -22.51 8.35
CA GLU A 88 -6.61 -22.62 9.14
C GLU A 88 -5.39 -22.45 8.22
N LEU A 89 -4.44 -21.65 8.67
CA LEU A 89 -3.18 -21.42 7.98
C LEU A 89 -2.03 -21.93 8.87
N LYS A 90 -1.25 -22.85 8.33
CA LYS A 90 0.05 -23.23 8.92
C LYS A 90 1.13 -22.43 8.26
N VAL A 91 1.92 -21.75 9.06
CA VAL A 91 3.02 -20.90 8.64
C VAL A 91 4.30 -21.41 9.25
N SER A 92 5.33 -21.63 8.46
CA SER A 92 6.69 -21.87 8.95
C SER A 92 7.56 -20.67 8.55
N LEU A 93 8.00 -19.91 9.52
CA LEU A 93 8.95 -18.81 9.36
C LEU A 93 10.36 -19.34 9.62
N ASN A 94 11.25 -19.04 8.71
CA ASN A 94 12.65 -19.43 8.77
C ASN A 94 13.52 -18.19 8.51
N SER A 95 14.23 -17.73 9.52
CA SER A 95 15.16 -16.60 9.46
C SER A 95 16.39 -16.86 10.32
N PRO A 96 17.48 -16.11 10.18
CA PRO A 96 18.67 -16.29 11.00
C PRO A 96 18.42 -16.23 12.51
N ASP A 97 17.45 -15.42 12.93
CA ASP A 97 17.16 -15.17 14.34
C ASP A 97 15.94 -15.94 14.85
N GLU A 98 15.14 -16.52 13.96
CA GLU A 98 13.85 -17.11 14.33
C GLU A 98 13.48 -18.28 13.42
N HIS A 99 13.21 -19.44 14.05
CA HIS A 99 12.62 -20.60 13.40
C HIS A 99 11.34 -20.96 14.15
N ARG A 100 10.19 -20.61 13.61
CA ARG A 100 8.89 -20.82 14.25
C ARG A 100 7.84 -21.37 13.33
N ASN A 101 6.99 -22.21 13.90
CA ASN A 101 5.78 -22.68 13.26
C ASN A 101 4.57 -22.07 13.95
N PHE A 102 3.63 -21.59 13.16
CA PHE A 102 2.40 -20.96 13.63
C PHE A 102 1.21 -21.75 13.12
N ASN A 103 0.23 -21.96 14.00
CA ASN A 103 -1.10 -22.39 13.61
C ASN A 103 -2.04 -21.21 13.78
N MET A 104 -2.55 -20.71 12.67
CA MET A 104 -3.34 -19.50 12.62
C MET A 104 -4.76 -19.81 12.14
N LYS A 105 -5.73 -19.07 12.67
CA LYS A 105 -7.12 -19.13 12.22
C LYS A 105 -7.47 -17.89 11.45
N MET A 106 -8.34 -18.05 10.45
CA MET A 106 -8.86 -16.92 9.70
C MET A 106 -9.60 -15.99 10.65
N TYR A 107 -9.10 -14.76 10.78
CA TYR A 107 -9.73 -13.69 11.54
C TYR A 107 -10.75 -12.95 10.67
N LYS A 108 -10.33 -12.52 9.49
CA LYS A 108 -11.17 -11.83 8.51
C LYS A 108 -10.76 -12.13 7.07
N ARG A 109 -11.68 -11.86 6.17
CA ARG A 109 -11.46 -11.86 4.73
C ARG A 109 -12.20 -10.67 4.13
N TYR A 110 -11.51 -9.90 3.32
CA TYR A 110 -12.07 -8.79 2.54
C TYR A 110 -12.02 -9.11 1.04
N SER A 111 -12.91 -8.53 0.27
CA SER A 111 -12.81 -8.55 -1.19
C SER A 111 -11.86 -7.46 -1.64
N ILE A 112 -11.09 -7.73 -2.68
CA ILE A 112 -10.30 -6.73 -3.40
C ILE A 112 -10.99 -6.48 -4.73
N LEU A 113 -11.15 -5.21 -5.09
CA LEU A 113 -11.51 -4.79 -6.43
C LEU A 113 -10.28 -4.16 -7.06
N SER A 114 -9.82 -4.73 -8.15
CA SER A 114 -8.75 -4.16 -8.96
C SER A 114 -9.32 -3.68 -10.28
N PHE A 115 -8.86 -2.52 -10.69
CA PHE A 115 -9.22 -1.92 -11.96
C PHE A 115 -7.93 -1.67 -12.73
N ASN A 116 -7.88 -2.19 -13.92
CA ASN A 116 -6.76 -1.97 -14.84
C ASN A 116 -7.30 -1.29 -16.09
N ALA A 117 -6.65 -0.23 -16.53
CA ALA A 117 -6.93 0.45 -17.75
C ALA A 117 -5.62 0.72 -18.48
N GLU A 118 -5.42 0.03 -19.58
CA GLU A 118 -4.23 0.18 -20.41
C GLU A 118 -4.63 0.74 -21.78
N ASN A 119 -3.83 1.66 -22.28
CA ASN A 119 -3.85 2.05 -23.67
C ASN A 119 -2.58 1.51 -24.31
N GLN A 120 -2.62 0.22 -24.65
CA GLN A 120 -1.50 -0.43 -25.32
C GLN A 120 -1.89 -1.04 -26.65
N PRO A 121 -1.58 -0.41 -27.75
CA PRO A 121 -1.35 -1.21 -28.94
C PRO A 121 0.10 -1.68 -29.07
N ASP A 122 1.10 -0.90 -28.68
CA ASP A 122 2.51 -1.25 -28.79
C ASP A 122 3.30 -0.50 -27.70
N PHE A 123 4.09 -1.19 -26.90
CA PHE A 123 4.96 -0.61 -25.86
C PHE A 123 5.96 0.43 -26.40
N ASP A 124 6.27 0.35 -27.70
CA ASP A 124 7.26 1.20 -28.36
C ASP A 124 6.69 2.52 -28.92
N LYS A 125 5.37 2.80 -28.75
CA LYS A 125 4.78 4.03 -29.27
C LYS A 125 4.65 5.11 -28.22
N LYS A 126 5.08 6.31 -28.58
CA LYS A 126 4.91 7.56 -27.80
C LYS A 126 3.46 7.71 -27.36
N GLY A 127 3.26 8.01 -26.09
CA GLY A 127 1.93 8.29 -25.52
C GLY A 127 1.21 7.10 -24.89
N ASN A 128 1.86 5.96 -24.72
CA ASN A 128 1.30 4.84 -23.97
C ASN A 128 1.18 5.19 -22.48
N TYR A 129 0.12 4.73 -21.84
CA TYR A 129 -0.10 4.92 -20.42
C TYR A 129 -0.83 3.72 -19.82
N SER A 130 -0.59 3.48 -18.55
CA SER A 130 -1.31 2.50 -17.75
C SER A 130 -1.84 3.12 -16.47
N LEU A 131 -3.02 2.70 -16.06
CA LEU A 131 -3.61 3.03 -14.78
C LEU A 131 -4.03 1.73 -14.12
N ASP A 132 -3.41 1.41 -12.99
CA ASP A 132 -3.66 0.20 -12.23
C ASP A 132 -4.05 0.58 -10.80
N ILE A 133 -5.26 0.23 -10.37
CA ILE A 133 -5.79 0.61 -9.07
C ILE A 133 -6.40 -0.63 -8.42
N SER A 134 -5.90 -0.97 -7.25
CA SER A 134 -6.42 -2.02 -6.38
C SER A 134 -6.90 -1.44 -5.06
N LYS A 135 -8.04 -1.93 -4.57
CA LYS A 135 -8.61 -1.45 -3.33
C LYS A 135 -9.28 -2.56 -2.54
N ASN A 136 -8.97 -2.64 -1.25
CA ASN A 136 -9.72 -3.48 -0.33
C ASN A 136 -11.11 -2.91 -0.08
N VAL A 137 -12.14 -3.73 -0.28
CA VAL A 137 -13.51 -3.38 0.07
C VAL A 137 -13.74 -3.74 1.53
N THR A 138 -13.47 -2.80 2.42
CA THR A 138 -13.82 -2.91 3.83
C THR A 138 -15.24 -2.42 4.07
N PRO A 139 -16.00 -2.96 5.03
CA PRO A 139 -17.36 -2.53 5.32
C PRO A 139 -17.49 -1.04 5.66
N ASP A 140 -16.42 -0.43 6.12
CA ASP A 140 -16.37 0.95 6.57
C ASP A 140 -15.51 1.85 5.66
N ASN A 141 -15.25 1.43 4.44
CA ASN A 141 -14.43 2.13 3.42
C ASN A 141 -14.00 3.52 3.84
N ALA A 142 -12.95 3.58 4.66
CA ALA A 142 -12.53 4.81 5.29
C ALA A 142 -11.91 5.78 4.30
N LEU A 143 -11.35 5.23 3.22
CA LEU A 143 -10.76 6.01 2.14
C LEU A 143 -11.65 5.88 0.91
N GLU A 144 -12.35 6.96 0.61
CA GLU A 144 -13.23 7.06 -0.55
C GLU A 144 -12.42 7.48 -1.80
N TYR A 145 -11.25 6.86 -2.05
CA TYR A 145 -10.38 7.35 -3.11
C TYR A 145 -10.99 7.11 -4.50
N PHE A 146 -11.46 5.92 -4.80
CA PHE A 146 -12.19 5.65 -6.05
C PHE A 146 -13.43 4.83 -5.74
N LYS A 147 -14.55 5.50 -5.60
CA LYS A 147 -15.81 4.88 -5.17
C LYS A 147 -16.45 4.00 -6.22
N THR A 148 -16.20 4.28 -7.48
CA THR A 148 -16.95 3.67 -8.58
C THR A 148 -16.09 3.53 -9.84
N LYS A 149 -16.47 2.59 -10.74
CA LYS A 149 -15.92 2.52 -12.10
C LYS A 149 -15.93 3.89 -12.81
N LYS A 150 -16.97 4.70 -12.55
CA LYS A 150 -17.11 6.03 -13.14
C LYS A 150 -16.02 7.01 -12.65
N ASP A 151 -15.62 6.92 -11.38
CA ASP A 151 -14.57 7.80 -10.85
C ASP A 151 -13.24 7.43 -11.47
N MET A 152 -12.98 6.14 -11.67
CA MET A 152 -11.80 5.65 -12.37
C MET A 152 -11.75 6.05 -13.84
N GLU A 153 -12.88 5.95 -14.55
CA GLU A 153 -12.99 6.42 -15.93
C GLU A 153 -12.70 7.92 -16.02
N LYS A 154 -13.13 8.69 -15.02
CA LYS A 154 -12.86 10.15 -14.96
C LYS A 154 -11.37 10.41 -14.79
N GLU A 155 -10.71 9.71 -13.87
CA GLU A 155 -9.28 9.86 -13.63
C GLU A 155 -8.46 9.44 -14.86
N TYR A 156 -8.78 8.32 -15.44
CA TYR A 156 -8.20 7.87 -16.70
C TYR A 156 -8.31 8.91 -17.81
N ARG A 157 -9.48 9.53 -17.97
CA ARG A 157 -9.70 10.60 -18.95
C ARG A 157 -8.88 11.86 -18.64
N ALA A 158 -8.72 12.20 -17.36
CA ALA A 158 -7.91 13.34 -16.92
C ALA A 158 -6.44 13.11 -17.27
N LEU A 159 -5.91 11.94 -16.98
CA LEU A 159 -4.53 11.54 -17.33
C LEU A 159 -4.29 11.53 -18.82
N LYS A 160 -5.27 11.01 -19.60
CA LYS A 160 -5.20 11.04 -21.06
C LYS A 160 -5.13 12.47 -21.60
N LEU A 161 -6.01 13.34 -21.08
CA LEU A 161 -6.07 14.74 -21.51
C LEU A 161 -4.80 15.51 -21.14
N GLU A 162 -4.28 15.27 -19.94
CA GLU A 162 -3.01 15.83 -19.50
C GLU A 162 -1.87 15.42 -20.43
N ARG A 163 -1.83 14.15 -20.79
CA ARG A 163 -0.84 13.62 -21.71
C ARG A 163 -0.97 14.17 -23.12
N GLU A 164 -2.19 14.29 -23.66
CA GLU A 164 -2.44 14.84 -24.99
C GLU A 164 -2.10 16.34 -25.08
N ASN A 165 -2.19 17.06 -23.96
CA ASN A 165 -1.88 18.49 -23.85
C ASN A 165 -0.44 18.78 -23.44
N SER A 166 0.36 17.79 -23.05
CA SER A 166 1.76 18.00 -22.72
C SER A 166 2.53 18.46 -23.98
N VAL A 167 3.21 19.58 -23.85
CA VAL A 167 3.78 20.37 -24.98
C VAL A 167 4.93 19.64 -25.67
N ASP A 168 5.64 18.75 -24.97
CA ASP A 168 6.82 18.04 -25.49
C ASP A 168 6.46 16.67 -26.02
N LYS A 169 5.75 16.62 -27.15
CA LYS A 169 5.43 15.37 -27.84
C LYS A 169 6.66 14.67 -28.42
N ASP A 170 7.76 15.37 -28.56
CA ASP A 170 8.97 14.88 -29.21
C ASP A 170 10.04 14.35 -28.24
N GLU A 171 9.99 14.70 -26.96
CA GLU A 171 11.00 14.28 -25.97
C GLU A 171 10.63 13.05 -25.14
N ILE A 172 9.40 12.54 -25.23
CA ILE A 172 8.94 11.53 -24.29
C ILE A 172 8.78 10.18 -24.97
N ASP A 173 9.84 9.41 -24.94
CA ASP A 173 9.84 7.96 -25.27
C ASP A 173 9.27 7.08 -24.13
N SER A 174 8.55 7.66 -23.18
CA SER A 174 8.19 6.99 -21.93
C SER A 174 6.72 6.66 -21.82
N VAL A 175 6.45 5.50 -21.28
CA VAL A 175 5.14 5.07 -20.83
C VAL A 175 4.78 5.87 -19.58
N TYR A 176 3.58 6.43 -19.56
CA TYR A 176 3.02 7.06 -18.37
C TYR A 176 2.32 5.97 -17.55
N SER A 177 2.73 5.76 -16.31
CA SER A 177 2.16 4.71 -15.47
C SER A 177 1.79 5.24 -14.10
N ILE A 178 0.58 4.92 -13.66
CA ILE A 178 0.14 5.14 -12.28
C ILE A 178 -0.38 3.81 -11.75
N SER A 179 0.13 3.40 -10.60
CA SER A 179 -0.47 2.34 -9.83
C SER A 179 -0.80 2.81 -8.41
N LEU A 180 -1.95 2.37 -7.92
CA LEU A 180 -2.42 2.63 -6.57
C LEU A 180 -2.95 1.33 -5.98
N ASP A 181 -2.37 0.90 -4.87
CA ASP A 181 -2.78 -0.30 -4.14
C ASP A 181 -3.12 0.06 -2.69
N GLU A 182 -4.36 -0.18 -2.29
CA GLU A 182 -4.82 -0.01 -0.91
C GLU A 182 -5.04 -1.37 -0.26
N ARG A 183 -4.38 -1.64 0.85
CA ARG A 183 -4.54 -2.89 1.59
C ARG A 183 -4.71 -2.69 3.09
N VAL A 184 -5.33 -3.67 3.74
CA VAL A 184 -5.35 -3.72 5.21
C VAL A 184 -3.96 -4.10 5.71
N PHE A 185 -3.31 -3.17 6.40
CA PHE A 185 -1.99 -3.38 6.98
C PHE A 185 -2.07 -4.00 8.38
N TYR A 186 -2.99 -3.50 9.23
CA TYR A 186 -3.23 -4.06 10.55
C TYR A 186 -4.66 -3.85 10.99
N GLU A 187 -5.23 -4.83 11.68
CA GLU A 187 -6.58 -4.70 12.23
C GLU A 187 -6.73 -5.44 13.55
N ASN A 188 -7.43 -4.81 14.49
CA ASN A 188 -7.99 -5.43 15.68
C ASN A 188 -9.40 -4.89 15.94
N ASP A 189 -9.99 -5.22 17.10
CA ASP A 189 -11.38 -4.82 17.43
C ASP A 189 -11.63 -3.31 17.41
N LYS A 190 -10.58 -2.47 17.51
CA LYS A 190 -10.69 -1.01 17.65
C LYS A 190 -9.92 -0.25 16.59
N LEU A 191 -8.88 -0.85 16.03
CA LEU A 191 -7.90 -0.23 15.17
C LEU A 191 -7.95 -0.86 13.80
N LEU A 192 -8.02 -0.03 12.78
CA LEU A 192 -7.79 -0.39 11.39
C LEU A 192 -6.66 0.49 10.85
N VAL A 193 -5.65 -0.13 10.28
CA VAL A 193 -4.57 0.55 9.56
C VAL A 193 -4.63 0.11 8.12
N LEU A 194 -4.76 1.07 7.22
CA LEU A 194 -4.68 0.87 5.79
C LEU A 194 -3.33 1.35 5.29
N LEU A 195 -2.73 0.63 4.38
CA LEU A 195 -1.57 1.02 3.60
C LEU A 195 -2.03 1.30 2.18
N GLU A 196 -1.74 2.48 1.70
CA GLU A 196 -1.84 2.86 0.31
C GLU A 196 -0.42 2.95 -0.26
N SER A 197 -0.12 2.11 -1.24
CA SER A 197 1.11 2.14 -2.00
C SER A 197 0.81 2.76 -3.36
N SER A 198 1.46 3.85 -3.69
CA SER A 198 1.33 4.49 -4.98
C SER A 198 2.66 4.48 -5.73
N TYR A 199 2.59 4.34 -7.05
CA TYR A 199 3.72 4.49 -7.93
C TYR A 199 3.31 5.32 -9.14
N ILE A 200 4.08 6.35 -9.44
CA ILE A 200 3.85 7.24 -10.55
C ILE A 200 5.12 7.33 -11.39
N TYR A 201 4.98 7.03 -12.67
CA TYR A 201 6.03 7.24 -13.66
C TYR A 201 5.50 8.13 -14.77
N THR A 202 6.10 9.30 -14.94
CA THR A 202 5.70 10.30 -15.94
C THR A 202 6.79 10.54 -16.98
N GLY A 203 7.77 9.66 -17.03
CA GLY A 203 8.96 9.79 -17.85
C GLY A 203 10.21 10.11 -17.02
N GLY A 204 11.36 10.03 -17.64
CA GLY A 204 12.65 10.24 -16.99
C GLY A 204 13.31 8.94 -16.52
N ALA A 205 14.28 9.06 -15.61
CA ALA A 205 15.15 7.93 -15.22
C ALA A 205 14.42 6.86 -14.38
N HIS A 206 13.43 7.25 -13.56
CA HIS A 206 12.64 6.35 -12.72
C HIS A 206 11.33 7.02 -12.28
N GLY A 207 10.37 6.22 -11.83
CA GLY A 207 9.16 6.69 -11.18
C GLY A 207 9.35 6.97 -9.69
N MET A 208 8.28 7.43 -9.06
CA MET A 208 8.21 7.69 -7.63
C MET A 208 7.22 6.74 -6.97
N GLY A 209 7.72 5.93 -6.02
CA GLY A 209 6.90 5.10 -5.16
C GLY A 209 6.75 5.75 -3.79
N VAL A 210 5.53 5.76 -3.25
CA VAL A 210 5.21 6.31 -1.93
C VAL A 210 4.30 5.35 -1.18
N GLU A 211 4.56 5.17 0.12
CA GLU A 211 3.70 4.47 1.06
C GLU A 211 3.01 5.48 1.97
N SER A 212 1.69 5.43 2.04
CA SER A 212 0.87 6.27 2.93
C SER A 212 0.06 5.38 3.86
N TYR A 213 0.11 5.66 5.15
CA TYR A 213 -0.62 4.89 6.15
C TYR A 213 -1.77 5.71 6.73
N TYR A 214 -2.92 5.07 6.84
CA TYR A 214 -4.12 5.67 7.40
C TYR A 214 -4.55 4.87 8.62
N VAL A 215 -4.51 5.52 9.77
CA VAL A 215 -4.83 4.89 11.07
C VAL A 215 -6.21 5.32 11.51
N LEU A 216 -7.11 4.36 11.70
CA LEU A 216 -8.48 4.60 12.16
C LEU A 216 -8.69 3.96 13.53
N ILE A 217 -9.25 4.73 14.46
CA ILE A 217 -9.76 4.23 15.75
C ILE A 217 -11.27 4.30 15.72
N GLY A 218 -11.92 3.15 15.71
CA GLY A 218 -13.34 3.05 15.36
C GLY A 218 -13.53 3.49 13.89
N LYS A 219 -14.33 4.57 13.69
CA LYS A 219 -14.57 5.14 12.33
C LYS A 219 -13.80 6.45 12.09
N LYS A 220 -13.01 6.90 13.06
CA LYS A 220 -12.29 8.17 12.97
C LYS A 220 -10.85 7.91 12.55
N GLN A 221 -10.45 8.46 11.39
CA GLN A 221 -9.04 8.59 11.04
C GLN A 221 -8.37 9.55 12.04
N ILE A 222 -7.21 9.17 12.54
CA ILE A 222 -6.42 9.96 13.46
C ILE A 222 -5.23 10.60 12.76
N SER A 223 -4.97 11.86 13.09
CA SER A 223 -3.79 12.61 12.67
C SER A 223 -2.64 12.42 13.65
N ILE A 224 -1.46 12.95 13.31
CA ILE A 224 -0.32 13.02 14.22
C ILE A 224 -0.66 13.82 15.49
N ASP A 225 -1.46 14.89 15.37
CA ASP A 225 -1.93 15.67 16.49
C ASP A 225 -2.97 14.95 17.34
N ASP A 226 -3.72 13.99 16.79
CA ASP A 226 -4.57 13.09 17.59
C ASP A 226 -3.72 12.05 18.35
N LEU A 227 -2.62 11.59 17.75
CA LEU A 227 -1.71 10.57 18.30
C LEU A 227 -0.86 11.14 19.46
N LEU A 228 -0.13 12.24 19.20
CA LEU A 228 0.90 12.78 20.07
C LEU A 228 0.36 13.92 20.96
N LYS A 229 0.92 14.03 22.17
CA LYS A 229 0.68 15.17 23.07
C LYS A 229 1.21 16.47 22.46
N ASN A 230 2.34 16.39 21.75
CA ASN A 230 3.00 17.48 21.05
C ASN A 230 3.68 16.92 19.80
N SER A 231 3.17 17.26 18.62
CA SER A 231 3.74 16.85 17.34
C SER A 231 5.07 17.54 16.99
N GLY A 232 5.44 18.59 17.75
CA GLY A 232 6.74 19.26 17.66
C GLY A 232 7.71 18.92 18.81
N ASP A 233 7.53 17.76 19.48
CA ASP A 233 8.37 17.40 20.62
C ASP A 233 9.82 17.14 20.22
N GLU A 234 10.73 17.97 20.72
CA GLU A 234 12.16 17.94 20.38
C GLU A 234 12.85 16.65 20.84
N LYS A 235 12.42 16.07 21.97
CA LYS A 235 12.98 14.82 22.45
C LYS A 235 12.59 13.67 21.55
N LEU A 236 11.31 13.58 21.15
CA LEU A 236 10.85 12.56 20.21
C LEU A 236 11.53 12.75 18.83
N ARG A 237 11.68 13.99 18.36
CA ARG A 237 12.39 14.28 17.12
C ARG A 237 13.84 13.79 17.18
N SER A 238 14.55 14.04 18.28
CA SER A 238 15.90 13.53 18.48
C SER A 238 15.96 12.00 18.49
N MET A 239 14.99 11.35 19.14
CA MET A 239 14.92 9.87 19.15
C MET A 239 14.63 9.29 17.76
N ILE A 240 13.81 9.97 16.95
CA ILE A 240 13.58 9.61 15.55
C ILE A 240 14.89 9.72 14.77
N TRP A 241 15.60 10.86 14.92
CA TRP A 241 16.89 11.07 14.26
C TRP A 241 17.88 9.93 14.57
N ASP A 242 17.98 9.52 15.82
CA ASP A 242 18.87 8.42 16.22
C ASP A 242 18.56 7.10 15.54
N LYS A 243 17.30 6.89 15.10
CA LYS A 243 16.90 5.68 14.39
C LYS A 243 17.15 5.75 12.88
N ILE A 244 17.23 6.93 12.29
CA ILE A 244 17.34 7.11 10.83
C ILE A 244 18.69 7.68 10.36
N LYS A 245 19.52 8.21 11.25
CA LYS A 245 20.76 8.96 10.94
C LYS A 245 21.75 8.23 10.05
N ASP A 246 21.76 6.90 10.06
CA ASP A 246 22.71 6.12 9.25
C ASP A 246 22.39 6.14 7.75
N VAL A 247 21.16 6.53 7.39
CA VAL A 247 20.69 6.63 5.99
C VAL A 247 20.24 8.04 5.62
N ALA A 248 19.93 8.89 6.62
CA ALA A 248 19.42 10.24 6.42
C ALA A 248 20.53 11.22 5.99
N PHE A 249 20.13 12.23 5.22
CA PHE A 249 20.99 13.36 4.91
C PHE A 249 21.27 14.18 6.16
N GLU A 250 22.55 14.44 6.50
CA GLU A 250 22.91 15.20 7.72
C GLU A 250 22.36 16.63 7.70
N GLU A 251 22.23 17.24 6.53
CA GLU A 251 21.71 18.61 6.36
C GLU A 251 20.25 18.75 6.80
N VAL A 252 19.43 17.68 6.71
CA VAL A 252 18.02 17.76 7.11
C VAL A 252 17.81 17.65 8.62
N LYS A 253 18.82 17.27 9.39
CA LYS A 253 18.75 17.01 10.82
C LYS A 253 18.02 18.07 11.65
N ASN A 254 18.24 19.34 11.33
CA ASN A 254 17.66 20.46 12.08
C ASN A 254 16.32 20.91 11.54
N GLU A 255 15.93 20.46 10.35
CA GLU A 255 14.76 20.94 9.60
C GLU A 255 13.64 19.92 9.51
N PHE A 256 13.95 18.61 9.60
CA PHE A 256 12.93 17.58 9.48
C PHE A 256 11.91 17.63 10.62
N LYS A 257 10.68 17.25 10.32
CA LYS A 257 9.58 17.21 11.27
C LYS A 257 9.28 15.75 11.65
N ILE A 258 8.57 15.55 12.74
CA ILE A 258 7.94 14.27 13.03
C ILE A 258 6.91 14.02 11.92
N SER A 259 7.04 12.90 11.23
CA SER A 259 6.22 12.62 10.06
C SER A 259 4.72 12.48 10.41
N ASP A 260 3.88 13.08 9.57
CA ASP A 260 2.43 12.89 9.61
C ASP A 260 2.01 11.51 9.09
N ASN A 261 2.88 10.86 8.33
CA ASN A 261 2.70 9.51 7.85
C ASN A 261 3.22 8.51 8.88
N PHE A 262 2.33 7.80 9.55
CA PHE A 262 2.66 6.84 10.59
C PHE A 262 1.68 5.67 10.60
N TYR A 263 2.12 4.56 11.17
CA TYR A 263 1.22 3.45 11.46
C TYR A 263 1.40 2.91 12.87
N ILE A 264 0.35 2.23 13.33
CA ILE A 264 0.33 1.48 14.60
C ILE A 264 0.23 0.00 14.24
N SER A 265 1.03 -0.83 14.90
CA SER A 265 1.07 -2.28 14.71
C SER A 265 1.07 -2.97 16.08
N PRO A 266 1.02 -4.31 16.17
CA PRO A 266 1.20 -5.02 17.44
C PRO A 266 2.52 -4.67 18.14
N ASN A 267 3.50 -4.23 17.38
CA ASN A 267 4.87 -3.99 17.84
C ASN A 267 5.13 -2.56 18.31
N GLY A 268 4.21 -1.61 18.06
CA GLY A 268 4.39 -0.21 18.43
C GLY A 268 3.91 0.78 17.38
N VAL A 269 4.58 1.93 17.30
CA VAL A 269 4.31 3.01 16.35
C VAL A 269 5.53 3.21 15.47
N THR A 270 5.29 3.38 14.18
CA THR A 270 6.35 3.67 13.20
C THR A 270 6.02 4.94 12.45
N PHE A 271 6.97 5.88 12.43
CA PHE A 271 6.93 7.06 11.56
C PHE A 271 7.60 6.74 10.24
N VAL A 272 6.98 7.16 9.13
CA VAL A 272 7.40 6.82 7.77
C VAL A 272 7.70 8.08 7.00
N TYR A 273 8.86 8.15 6.39
CA TYR A 273 9.33 9.23 5.55
C TYR A 273 9.39 8.77 4.11
N ALA A 274 8.83 9.55 3.21
CA ALA A 274 8.84 9.23 1.78
C ALA A 274 10.26 9.29 1.18
N PRO A 275 10.51 8.64 0.04
CA PRO A 275 11.75 8.80 -0.69
C PRO A 275 12.06 10.30 -0.95
N TYR A 276 13.30 10.69 -0.77
CA TYR A 276 13.80 12.06 -0.84
C TYR A 276 13.38 13.00 0.31
N GLU A 277 12.49 12.61 1.22
CA GLU A 277 12.10 13.45 2.34
C GLU A 277 13.25 13.64 3.35
N VAL A 278 13.91 12.55 3.70
CA VAL A 278 15.05 12.56 4.65
C VAL A 278 16.28 11.81 4.14
N ALA A 279 16.17 11.02 3.09
CA ALA A 279 17.24 10.17 2.55
C ALA A 279 17.16 10.05 1.03
N ALA A 280 18.22 9.54 0.39
CA ALA A 280 18.23 9.30 -1.05
C ALA A 280 17.18 8.25 -1.47
N TYR A 281 16.67 8.37 -2.69
CA TYR A 281 15.66 7.48 -3.28
C TYR A 281 15.99 5.98 -3.14
N ALA A 282 17.27 5.64 -3.23
CA ALA A 282 17.73 4.26 -3.14
C ALA A 282 17.39 3.55 -1.81
N TYR A 283 17.12 4.31 -0.76
CA TYR A 283 16.68 3.78 0.54
C TYR A 283 15.17 3.53 0.62
N GLY A 284 14.39 3.94 -0.39
CA GLY A 284 12.93 3.86 -0.36
C GLY A 284 12.33 4.69 0.77
N SER A 285 11.23 4.21 1.34
CA SER A 285 10.62 4.81 2.52
C SER A 285 11.47 4.54 3.76
N VAL A 286 11.87 5.59 4.47
CA VAL A 286 12.65 5.48 5.71
C VAL A 286 11.71 5.35 6.90
N LYS A 287 11.92 4.33 7.75
CA LYS A 287 11.00 3.97 8.83
C LYS A 287 11.68 4.10 10.20
N ALA A 288 11.11 4.90 11.10
CA ALA A 288 11.53 5.02 12.50
C ALA A 288 10.54 4.32 13.41
N HIS A 289 10.87 3.10 13.84
CA HIS A 289 10.01 2.27 14.70
C HIS A 289 10.28 2.52 16.19
N PHE A 290 9.20 2.60 16.97
CA PHE A 290 9.20 2.71 18.42
C PHE A 290 8.30 1.65 19.04
N THR A 291 8.82 0.92 20.00
CA THR A 291 7.99 0.04 20.84
C THR A 291 6.99 0.87 21.65
N PHE A 292 5.95 0.24 22.17
CA PHE A 292 4.99 0.96 23.01
C PHE A 292 5.64 1.52 24.28
N ASP A 293 6.64 0.86 24.84
CA ASP A 293 7.38 1.39 25.99
C ASP A 293 8.13 2.68 25.66
N GLU A 294 8.79 2.73 24.49
CA GLU A 294 9.53 3.93 24.05
C GLU A 294 8.59 5.10 23.73
N ILE A 295 7.46 4.85 23.05
CA ILE A 295 6.59 5.92 22.54
C ILE A 295 5.52 6.37 23.54
N SER A 296 5.12 5.54 24.50
CA SER A 296 4.04 5.81 25.45
C SER A 296 4.15 7.16 26.18
N PRO A 297 5.33 7.68 26.57
CA PRO A 297 5.44 9.01 27.19
C PRO A 297 4.90 10.16 26.33
N PHE A 298 4.95 10.01 24.99
CA PHE A 298 4.56 11.03 24.01
C PHE A 298 3.12 10.88 23.55
N LEU A 299 2.48 9.72 23.74
CA LEU A 299 1.11 9.44 23.30
C LEU A 299 0.09 10.15 24.18
N LYS A 300 -1.01 10.62 23.56
CA LYS A 300 -2.20 11.09 24.28
C LYS A 300 -2.87 9.96 25.06
N ASP A 301 -3.44 10.27 26.20
CA ASP A 301 -4.05 9.27 27.09
C ASP A 301 -5.24 8.54 26.44
N GLY A 302 -5.99 9.23 25.56
CA GLY A 302 -7.06 8.63 24.78
C GLY A 302 -6.56 7.53 23.84
N ILE A 303 -5.39 7.73 23.24
CA ILE A 303 -4.72 6.74 22.39
C ILE A 303 -4.27 5.54 23.21
N LYS A 304 -3.57 5.77 24.33
CA LYS A 304 -3.14 4.69 25.24
C LYS A 304 -4.32 3.81 25.66
N LYS A 305 -5.43 4.43 26.05
CA LYS A 305 -6.66 3.72 26.44
C LYS A 305 -7.25 2.92 25.27
N ALA A 306 -7.22 3.47 24.05
CA ALA A 306 -7.70 2.77 22.85
C ALA A 306 -6.81 1.57 22.51
N LEU A 307 -5.48 1.68 22.68
CA LEU A 307 -4.50 0.64 22.45
C LEU A 307 -4.35 -0.35 23.61
N LYS A 308 -4.89 -0.03 24.80
CA LYS A 308 -4.76 -0.81 26.03
C LYS A 308 -3.29 -0.93 26.53
N ILE A 309 -2.53 0.15 26.43
CA ILE A 309 -1.13 0.29 26.86
C ILE A 309 -0.97 1.34 27.96
#